data_540bd24380ce3ed73a29f32d7cbe602b
#
_entry.id   540bd24380ce3ed73a29f32d7cbe602b
#
_cell.length_a   1.000
_cell.length_b   1.000
_cell.length_c   1.000
_cell.angle_alpha   90.00
_cell.angle_beta   90.00
_cell.angle_gamma   90.00
#
_symmetry.space_group_name_H-M   'P 1'
#
loop_
_entity.id
_entity.type
_entity.pdbx_description
1 polymer ?
#
loop_
_entity_poly.entity_id
_entity_poly.type
_entity_poly.pdbx_seq_one_letter_code
_entity_poly.pdbx_strand_id
1 'polypeptide(L)'
;MKKKIFVTGGAGYIGSHVCLELLRENHDVMVYDNLTNSCYEALRRVELITNRKLSFVLGDIKNESDLGDAIYDFKPDSVMHFAGLKAVAQSVLHPLQYYDVNVCGSINLLKAMDKVDCTEIIFSSSATVYGELNDPPFREIMPVNPVSPY
;
A
#
# COMPACT_ATOMS: atom_id res chain seq x y z
N MET A 1 19.50 6.02 -8.83
CA MET A 1 19.70 4.60 -9.20
C MET A 1 18.35 3.97 -9.47
N LYS A 2 18.20 3.14 -10.50
CA LYS A 2 16.96 2.41 -10.80
C LYS A 2 16.73 1.34 -9.72
N LYS A 3 15.53 1.30 -9.13
CA LYS A 3 15.10 0.30 -8.13
C LYS A 3 13.90 -0.48 -8.63
N LYS A 4 13.70 -1.67 -8.10
CA LYS A 4 12.47 -2.48 -8.22
C LYS A 4 11.56 -2.16 -7.03
N ILE A 5 10.39 -1.58 -7.27
CA ILE A 5 9.48 -1.13 -6.22
C ILE A 5 8.16 -1.87 -6.32
N PHE A 6 7.80 -2.58 -5.24
CA PHE A 6 6.53 -3.28 -5.12
C PHE A 6 5.51 -2.37 -4.44
N VAL A 7 4.38 -2.14 -5.09
CA VAL A 7 3.36 -1.19 -4.62
C VAL A 7 2.06 -1.93 -4.35
N THR A 8 1.70 -2.10 -3.08
CA THR A 8 0.37 -2.62 -2.74
C THR A 8 -0.66 -1.49 -2.77
N GLY A 9 -1.87 -1.77 -3.25
CA GLY A 9 -2.89 -0.73 -3.39
C GLY A 9 -2.57 0.31 -4.49
N GLY A 10 -1.71 -0.07 -5.43
CA GLY A 10 -1.21 0.83 -6.47
C GLY A 10 -2.24 1.26 -7.51
N ALA A 11 -3.37 0.55 -7.63
CA ALA A 11 -4.48 0.95 -8.50
C ALA A 11 -5.44 1.97 -7.85
N GLY A 12 -5.27 2.24 -6.55
CA GLY A 12 -6.02 3.25 -5.81
C GLY A 12 -5.58 4.68 -6.12
N TYR A 13 -6.25 5.67 -5.50
CA TYR A 13 -5.99 7.09 -5.75
C TYR A 13 -4.53 7.49 -5.45
N ILE A 14 -4.06 7.29 -4.23
CA ILE A 14 -2.68 7.65 -3.85
C ILE A 14 -1.68 6.77 -4.59
N GLY A 15 -1.90 5.45 -4.57
CA GLY A 15 -1.00 4.48 -5.18
C GLY A 15 -0.74 4.73 -6.67
N SER A 16 -1.78 5.08 -7.45
CA SER A 16 -1.61 5.37 -8.88
C SER A 16 -0.79 6.63 -9.16
N HIS A 17 -0.93 7.67 -8.32
CA HIS A 17 -0.09 8.87 -8.42
C HIS A 17 1.36 8.58 -8.06
N VAL A 18 1.59 7.74 -7.06
CA VAL A 18 2.95 7.29 -6.71
C VAL A 18 3.55 6.44 -7.84
N CYS A 19 2.79 5.51 -8.42
CA CYS A 19 3.25 4.74 -9.59
C CYS A 19 3.64 5.64 -10.76
N LEU A 20 2.90 6.73 -10.99
CA LEU A 20 3.23 7.73 -12.01
C LEU A 20 4.64 8.31 -11.80
N GLU A 21 4.92 8.80 -10.59
CA GLU A 21 6.22 9.40 -10.26
C GLU A 21 7.36 8.37 -10.28
N LEU A 22 7.14 7.16 -9.76
CA LEU A 22 8.12 6.09 -9.80
C LEU A 22 8.53 5.71 -11.23
N LEU A 23 7.57 5.66 -12.15
CA LEU A 23 7.87 5.40 -13.56
C LEU A 23 8.60 6.57 -14.22
N ARG A 24 8.29 7.84 -13.86
CA ARG A 24 9.01 9.02 -14.33
C ARG A 24 10.48 9.01 -13.89
N GLU A 25 10.72 8.59 -12.65
CA GLU A 25 12.07 8.43 -12.09
C GLU A 25 12.79 7.15 -12.55
N ASN A 26 12.22 6.45 -13.55
CA ASN A 26 12.82 5.29 -14.20
C ASN A 26 12.93 4.03 -13.32
N HIS A 27 12.10 3.89 -12.29
CA HIS A 27 12.00 2.67 -11.49
C HIS A 27 11.25 1.55 -12.23
N ASP A 28 11.50 0.29 -11.84
CA ASP A 28 10.65 -0.85 -12.20
C ASP A 28 9.57 -1.01 -11.13
N VAL A 29 8.33 -0.97 -11.55
CA VAL A 29 7.18 -0.98 -10.65
C VAL A 29 6.34 -2.22 -10.86
N MET A 30 6.05 -2.95 -9.77
CA MET A 30 5.01 -3.96 -9.72
C MET A 30 3.90 -3.51 -8.78
N VAL A 31 2.68 -3.52 -9.27
CA VAL A 31 1.47 -3.22 -8.50
C VAL A 31 0.77 -4.51 -8.10
N TYR A 32 0.41 -4.62 -6.82
CA TYR A 32 -0.41 -5.68 -6.26
C TYR A 32 -1.68 -5.06 -5.67
N ASP A 33 -2.85 -5.40 -6.23
CA ASP A 33 -4.12 -4.76 -5.86
C ASP A 33 -5.28 -5.73 -6.13
N ASN A 34 -6.27 -5.78 -5.25
CA ASN A 34 -7.45 -6.64 -5.42
C ASN A 34 -8.61 -5.97 -6.16
N LEU A 35 -8.45 -4.70 -6.53
CA LEU A 35 -9.43 -3.87 -7.22
C LEU A 35 -10.79 -3.72 -6.50
N THR A 36 -10.87 -4.02 -5.20
CA THR A 36 -12.12 -3.91 -4.44
C THR A 36 -12.60 -2.46 -4.32
N ASN A 37 -11.66 -1.51 -4.19
CA ASN A 37 -11.94 -0.08 -4.07
C ASN A 37 -11.04 0.76 -5.00
N SER A 38 -10.68 0.20 -6.14
CA SER A 38 -9.78 0.77 -7.13
C SER A 38 -10.17 0.33 -8.54
N CYS A 39 -9.45 0.80 -9.55
CA CYS A 39 -9.73 0.45 -10.93
C CYS A 39 -8.45 0.31 -11.75
N TYR A 40 -8.31 -0.78 -12.50
CA TYR A 40 -7.17 -1.01 -13.40
C TYR A 40 -6.96 0.11 -14.42
N GLU A 41 -8.02 0.81 -14.80
CA GLU A 41 -7.94 1.96 -15.72
C GLU A 41 -6.99 3.07 -15.20
N ALA A 42 -6.86 3.22 -13.87
CA ALA A 42 -5.90 4.16 -13.30
C ALA A 42 -4.45 3.82 -13.71
N LEU A 43 -4.09 2.53 -13.64
CA LEU A 43 -2.76 2.06 -14.05
C LEU A 43 -2.54 2.19 -15.56
N ARG A 44 -3.56 1.88 -16.37
CA ARG A 44 -3.50 2.07 -17.81
C ARG A 44 -3.22 3.55 -18.18
N ARG A 45 -3.84 4.49 -17.47
CA ARG A 45 -3.58 5.94 -17.67
C ARG A 45 -2.16 6.32 -17.25
N VAL A 46 -1.66 5.78 -16.15
CA VAL A 46 -0.28 5.97 -15.70
C VAL A 46 0.71 5.52 -16.80
N GLU A 47 0.49 4.35 -17.38
CA GLU A 47 1.32 3.85 -18.51
C GLU A 47 1.25 4.76 -19.74
N LEU A 48 0.05 5.24 -20.08
CA LEU A 48 -0.12 6.18 -21.22
C LEU A 48 0.61 7.50 -21.00
N ILE A 49 0.51 8.07 -19.79
CA ILE A 49 1.13 9.37 -19.45
C ILE A 49 2.66 9.24 -19.44
N THR A 50 3.19 8.14 -18.92
CA THR A 50 4.63 7.94 -18.77
C THR A 50 5.28 7.33 -20.01
N ASN A 51 4.49 6.79 -20.93
CA ASN A 51 4.95 5.91 -22.01
C ASN A 51 5.82 4.74 -21.53
N ARG A 52 5.52 4.23 -20.33
CA ARG A 52 6.23 3.14 -19.67
C ARG A 52 5.25 2.10 -19.16
N LYS A 53 5.72 0.85 -19.05
CA LYS A 53 4.94 -0.26 -18.51
C LYS A 53 5.27 -0.50 -17.04
N LEU A 54 4.26 -0.92 -16.30
CA LEU A 54 4.39 -1.51 -14.97
C LEU A 54 3.88 -2.95 -15.00
N SER A 55 4.32 -3.75 -14.04
CA SER A 55 3.74 -5.08 -13.82
C SER A 55 2.53 -4.96 -12.91
N PHE A 56 1.49 -5.76 -13.18
CA PHE A 56 0.28 -5.81 -12.35
C PHE A 56 -0.07 -7.24 -11.97
N VAL A 57 -0.31 -7.46 -10.69
CA VAL A 57 -0.83 -8.71 -10.14
C VAL A 57 -2.15 -8.43 -9.44
N LEU A 58 -3.21 -9.10 -9.87
CA LEU A 58 -4.50 -9.08 -9.18
C LEU A 58 -4.41 -10.00 -7.96
N GLY A 59 -4.44 -9.44 -6.76
CA GLY A 59 -4.33 -10.22 -5.53
C GLY A 59 -4.70 -9.44 -4.28
N ASP A 60 -5.06 -10.17 -3.23
CA ASP A 60 -5.45 -9.62 -1.92
C ASP A 60 -4.31 -9.84 -0.91
N ILE A 61 -3.91 -8.80 -0.18
CA ILE A 61 -2.85 -8.87 0.84
C ILE A 61 -3.18 -9.85 1.98
N LYS A 62 -4.44 -10.25 2.12
CA LYS A 62 -4.86 -11.29 3.05
C LYS A 62 -4.46 -12.70 2.60
N ASN A 63 -4.24 -12.91 1.31
CA ASN A 63 -3.73 -14.17 0.79
C ASN A 63 -2.20 -14.22 0.91
N GLU A 64 -1.71 -14.83 1.98
CA GLU A 64 -0.27 -14.90 2.29
C GLU A 64 0.52 -15.64 1.19
N SER A 65 -0.05 -16.68 0.58
CA SER A 65 0.63 -17.46 -0.47
C SER A 65 0.84 -16.65 -1.73
N ASP A 66 -0.24 -16.12 -2.30
CA ASP A 66 -0.18 -15.37 -3.57
C ASP A 66 0.67 -14.09 -3.45
N LEU A 67 0.58 -13.42 -2.29
CA LEU A 67 1.42 -12.26 -2.00
C LEU A 67 2.90 -12.66 -1.89
N GLY A 68 3.18 -13.78 -1.22
CA GLY A 68 4.52 -14.33 -1.10
C GLY A 68 5.13 -14.67 -2.45
N ASP A 69 4.37 -15.33 -3.32
CA ASP A 69 4.80 -15.70 -4.68
C ASP A 69 5.08 -14.45 -5.52
N ALA A 70 4.20 -13.46 -5.48
CA ALA A 70 4.39 -12.20 -6.23
C ALA A 70 5.66 -11.44 -5.79
N ILE A 71 5.93 -11.38 -4.49
CA ILE A 71 7.15 -10.73 -3.94
C ILE A 71 8.39 -11.56 -4.28
N TYR A 72 8.32 -12.88 -4.15
CA TYR A 72 9.43 -13.78 -4.47
C TYR A 72 9.85 -13.70 -5.95
N ASP A 73 8.88 -13.64 -6.86
CA ASP A 73 9.16 -13.54 -8.31
C ASP A 73 9.72 -12.16 -8.69
N PHE A 74 9.18 -11.11 -8.08
CA PHE A 74 9.62 -9.74 -8.39
C PHE A 74 10.94 -9.36 -7.73
N LYS A 75 11.21 -9.82 -6.50
CA LYS A 75 12.39 -9.48 -5.68
C LYS A 75 12.58 -7.97 -5.59
N PRO A 76 11.69 -7.27 -4.87
CA PRO A 76 11.76 -5.82 -4.76
C PRO A 76 12.96 -5.34 -3.94
N ASP A 77 13.51 -4.19 -4.29
CA ASP A 77 14.46 -3.45 -3.45
C ASP A 77 13.73 -2.73 -2.30
N SER A 78 12.48 -2.32 -2.52
CA SER A 78 11.64 -1.67 -1.51
C SER A 78 10.15 -1.87 -1.79
N VAL A 79 9.33 -1.70 -0.74
CA VAL A 79 7.87 -1.80 -0.81
C VAL A 79 7.24 -0.46 -0.45
N MET A 80 6.19 -0.07 -1.18
CA MET A 80 5.30 1.04 -0.82
C MET A 80 3.90 0.49 -0.54
N HIS A 81 3.44 0.62 0.70
CA HIS A 81 2.22 -0.03 1.17
C HIS A 81 1.07 0.97 1.28
N PHE A 82 0.14 0.92 0.30
CA PHE A 82 -1.09 1.72 0.24
C PHE A 82 -2.36 0.88 0.35
N ALA A 83 -2.25 -0.45 0.26
CA ALA A 83 -3.40 -1.33 0.40
C ALA A 83 -3.97 -1.26 1.82
N GLY A 84 -5.26 -1.03 1.93
CA GLY A 84 -5.97 -0.97 3.21
C GLY A 84 -7.35 -0.36 3.08
N LEU A 85 -8.22 -0.69 4.03
CA LEU A 85 -9.53 -0.05 4.19
C LEU A 85 -9.34 1.25 4.97
N LYS A 86 -10.01 2.34 4.57
CA LYS A 86 -9.74 3.70 5.09
C LYS A 86 -10.99 4.52 5.47
N ALA A 87 -12.16 3.93 5.44
CA ALA A 87 -13.41 4.62 5.81
C ALA A 87 -13.65 4.52 7.33
N VAL A 88 -13.34 5.59 8.07
CA VAL A 88 -13.42 5.63 9.54
C VAL A 88 -14.76 5.15 10.07
N ALA A 89 -15.88 5.65 9.54
CA ALA A 89 -17.22 5.23 9.98
C ALA A 89 -17.47 3.72 9.78
N GLN A 90 -17.00 3.15 8.67
CA GLN A 90 -17.11 1.71 8.41
C GLN A 90 -16.22 0.90 9.34
N SER A 91 -15.07 1.41 9.76
CA SER A 91 -14.19 0.71 10.71
C SER A 91 -14.88 0.47 12.05
N VAL A 92 -15.70 1.40 12.50
CA VAL A 92 -16.48 1.27 13.74
C VAL A 92 -17.59 0.22 13.59
N LEU A 93 -18.22 0.14 12.42
CA LEU A 93 -19.28 -0.85 12.16
C LEU A 93 -18.74 -2.25 11.91
N HIS A 94 -17.55 -2.36 11.31
CA HIS A 94 -16.95 -3.62 10.88
C HIS A 94 -15.48 -3.75 11.33
N PRO A 95 -15.19 -3.65 12.64
CA PRO A 95 -13.81 -3.57 13.15
C PRO A 95 -12.97 -4.78 12.77
N LEU A 96 -13.51 -5.98 12.82
CA LEU A 96 -12.78 -7.21 12.49
C LEU A 96 -12.32 -7.24 11.04
N GLN A 97 -13.13 -6.72 10.10
CA GLN A 97 -12.74 -6.59 8.70
C GLN A 97 -11.56 -5.64 8.53
N TYR A 98 -11.54 -4.53 9.29
CA TYR A 98 -10.44 -3.57 9.26
C TYR A 98 -9.15 -4.17 9.83
N TYR A 99 -9.23 -4.90 10.95
CA TYR A 99 -8.07 -5.61 11.48
C TYR A 99 -7.56 -6.71 10.54
N ASP A 100 -8.46 -7.47 9.93
CA ASP A 100 -8.09 -8.52 8.98
C ASP A 100 -7.33 -7.95 7.77
N VAL A 101 -7.83 -6.87 7.17
CA VAL A 101 -7.16 -6.25 6.02
C VAL A 101 -5.93 -5.44 6.44
N ASN A 102 -6.10 -4.48 7.37
CA ASN A 102 -5.06 -3.48 7.63
C ASN A 102 -3.95 -4.01 8.54
N VAL A 103 -4.25 -4.95 9.43
CA VAL A 103 -3.25 -5.53 10.36
C VAL A 103 -2.76 -6.87 9.84
N CYS A 104 -3.65 -7.86 9.67
CA CYS A 104 -3.22 -9.19 9.21
C CYS A 104 -2.63 -9.12 7.80
N GLY A 105 -3.24 -8.36 6.89
CA GLY A 105 -2.69 -8.14 5.55
C GLY A 105 -1.31 -7.49 5.55
N SER A 106 -1.08 -6.49 6.42
CA SER A 106 0.25 -5.88 6.58
C SER A 106 1.27 -6.85 7.17
N ILE A 107 0.86 -7.71 8.12
CA ILE A 107 1.73 -8.76 8.65
C ILE A 107 2.12 -9.76 7.57
N ASN A 108 1.18 -10.17 6.71
CA ASN A 108 1.48 -11.06 5.58
C ASN A 108 2.50 -10.42 4.63
N LEU A 109 2.35 -9.12 4.36
CA LEU A 109 3.32 -8.37 3.54
C LEU A 109 4.72 -8.39 4.17
N LEU A 110 4.83 -8.08 5.46
CA LEU A 110 6.12 -8.08 6.17
C LEU A 110 6.77 -9.47 6.17
N LYS A 111 5.99 -10.55 6.37
CA LYS A 111 6.50 -11.92 6.25
C LYS A 111 7.01 -12.25 4.84
N ALA A 112 6.30 -11.79 3.80
CA ALA A 112 6.72 -12.01 2.42
C ALA A 112 8.01 -11.24 2.10
N MET A 113 8.15 -10.02 2.61
CA MET A 113 9.37 -9.21 2.48
C MET A 113 10.57 -9.86 3.17
N ASP A 114 10.37 -10.38 4.38
CA ASP A 114 11.41 -11.07 5.16
C ASP A 114 11.98 -12.28 4.41
N LYS A 115 11.14 -13.06 3.74
CA LYS A 115 11.54 -14.23 2.94
C LYS A 115 12.47 -13.91 1.75
N VAL A 116 12.54 -12.64 1.34
CA VAL A 116 13.38 -12.19 0.21
C VAL A 116 14.40 -11.14 0.61
N ASP A 117 14.65 -10.98 1.92
CA ASP A 117 15.57 -10.00 2.49
C ASP A 117 15.27 -8.53 2.09
N CYS A 118 14.01 -8.21 1.77
CA CYS A 118 13.58 -6.85 1.47
C CYS A 118 13.25 -6.11 2.78
N THR A 119 14.09 -5.19 3.21
CA THR A 119 13.96 -4.48 4.49
C THR A 119 13.44 -3.05 4.38
N GLU A 120 13.36 -2.50 3.16
CA GLU A 120 12.88 -1.13 2.94
C GLU A 120 11.36 -1.11 2.70
N ILE A 121 10.62 -0.46 3.60
CA ILE A 121 9.18 -0.24 3.45
C ILE A 121 8.81 1.22 3.71
N ILE A 122 7.93 1.75 2.87
CA ILE A 122 7.20 3.00 3.10
C ILE A 122 5.74 2.65 3.34
N PHE A 123 5.26 2.91 4.55
CA PHE A 123 3.87 2.67 4.97
C PHE A 123 3.06 3.97 4.94
N SER A 124 1.96 3.98 4.19
CA SER A 124 1.05 5.12 4.15
C SER A 124 0.14 5.12 5.38
N SER A 125 0.59 5.78 6.44
CA SER A 125 -0.21 5.98 7.65
C SER A 125 -1.31 7.03 7.45
N SER A 126 -1.99 7.43 8.51
CA SER A 126 -3.11 8.36 8.50
C SER A 126 -2.98 9.41 9.60
N ALA A 127 -3.47 10.63 9.34
CA ALA A 127 -3.58 11.67 10.36
C ALA A 127 -4.54 11.31 11.50
N THR A 128 -5.43 10.31 11.31
CA THR A 128 -6.32 9.82 12.35
C THR A 128 -5.59 9.17 13.53
N VAL A 129 -4.30 8.83 13.39
CA VAL A 129 -3.47 8.33 14.50
C VAL A 129 -3.32 9.34 15.63
N TYR A 130 -3.44 10.65 15.35
CA TYR A 130 -3.36 11.70 16.37
C TYR A 130 -4.65 11.84 17.20
N GLY A 131 -5.78 11.34 16.73
CA GLY A 131 -7.06 11.37 17.42
C GLY A 131 -7.55 12.78 17.73
N GLU A 132 -8.26 12.92 18.86
CA GLU A 132 -8.91 14.17 19.28
C GLU A 132 -8.11 14.95 20.34
N LEU A 133 -6.97 14.42 20.81
CA LEU A 133 -6.15 15.06 21.85
C LEU A 133 -5.23 16.15 21.32
N ASN A 134 -5.10 16.26 20.01
CA ASN A 134 -4.15 17.17 19.39
C ASN A 134 -4.88 18.18 18.49
N ASP A 135 -4.49 19.45 18.61
CA ASP A 135 -4.94 20.50 17.69
C ASP A 135 -4.03 20.57 16.46
N PRO A 136 -4.59 20.74 15.25
CA PRO A 136 -3.79 20.95 14.04
C PRO A 136 -3.06 22.29 14.06
N PRO A 137 -1.92 22.43 13.37
CA PRO A 137 -1.28 21.44 12.51
C PRO A 137 -0.55 20.35 13.30
N PHE A 138 -0.73 19.09 12.87
CA PHE A 138 -0.08 17.95 13.49
C PHE A 138 1.43 17.94 13.25
N ARG A 139 2.17 17.37 14.21
CA ARG A 139 3.64 17.20 14.16
C ARG A 139 4.00 15.79 14.63
N GLU A 140 5.09 15.23 14.13
CA GLU A 140 5.56 13.87 14.43
C GLU A 140 5.84 13.62 15.92
N ILE A 141 6.14 14.67 16.67
CA ILE A 141 6.41 14.60 18.13
C ILE A 141 5.14 14.54 18.99
N MET A 142 3.97 14.72 18.39
CA MET A 142 2.70 14.70 19.13
C MET A 142 2.33 13.27 19.52
N PRO A 143 1.69 13.09 20.70
CA PRO A 143 1.24 11.76 21.11
C PRO A 143 0.17 11.23 20.16
N VAL A 144 0.22 9.94 19.87
CA VAL A 144 -0.82 9.26 19.10
C VAL A 144 -1.94 8.77 20.01
N ASN A 145 -3.19 8.96 19.59
CA ASN A 145 -4.38 8.54 20.33
C ASN A 145 -5.52 8.19 19.38
N PRO A 146 -5.40 7.12 18.57
CA PRO A 146 -6.43 6.76 17.61
C PRO A 146 -7.75 6.40 18.33
N VAL A 147 -8.87 6.91 17.79
CA VAL A 147 -10.21 6.73 18.37
C VAL A 147 -11.09 5.77 17.53
N SER A 148 -10.53 5.13 16.53
CA SER A 148 -11.23 4.16 15.68
C SER A 148 -10.36 2.96 15.33
N PRO A 149 -10.95 1.83 14.90
CA PRO A 149 -10.19 0.67 14.41
C PRO A 149 -9.33 0.95 13.16
N TYR A 150 -9.69 1.98 12.41
CA TYR A 150 -8.86 2.50 11.32
C TYR A 150 -7.76 3.37 11.89
#